data_c75899af8f58101a9d4068807e644cba
#
_entry.id   c75899af8f58101a9d4068807e644cba
#
_cell.length_a   1.000
_cell.length_b   1.000
_cell.length_c   1.000
_cell.angle_alpha   90.00
_cell.angle_beta   90.00
_cell.angle_gamma   90.00
#
_symmetry.space_group_name_H-M   'P 1'
#
loop_
_entity.id
_entity.type
_entity.pdbx_description
1 polymer ?
#
loop_
_entity_poly.entity_id
_entity_poly.type
_entity_poly.pdbx_seq_one_letter_code
_entity_poly.pdbx_strand_id
1 'polypeptide(L)'
;MRQTSARLQPVWTEEGIGLSPVRQYEYAKNESIKAMPDRMTKEQRHRCMAAIRGKGTKPELLVRKYLFSRGFRYRLNHPRLPGHPDIVLRKYRTCIFVNGCFWHGHDGCRHFVIPKTNTGFWKTKIERNKERDKEEQRRLAAMGWHCITVWECQLKPAVRERTLESLAYTLNRIFLNDHSTRRYRLPDDECAMAAEPESARP
;
A
#
# COMPACT_ATOMS: atom_id res chain seq x y z
N MET A 1 37.31 -9.08 17.55
CA MET A 1 36.31 -9.88 16.84
C MET A 1 35.28 -8.94 16.21
N ARG A 2 35.35 -8.74 14.92
CA ARG A 2 34.44 -7.80 14.19
C ARG A 2 33.28 -8.61 13.64
N GLN A 3 32.07 -8.33 14.10
CA GLN A 3 30.84 -8.94 13.55
C GLN A 3 30.47 -8.19 12.26
N THR A 4 30.56 -8.89 11.15
CA THR A 4 30.14 -8.45 9.82
C THR A 4 28.62 -8.42 9.76
N SER A 5 28.07 -7.22 9.59
CA SER A 5 26.65 -6.98 9.32
C SER A 5 26.30 -7.50 7.92
N ALA A 6 25.58 -8.60 7.85
CA ALA A 6 25.02 -9.10 6.60
C ALA A 6 23.88 -8.18 6.13
N ARG A 7 24.09 -7.47 5.02
CA ARG A 7 23.05 -6.74 4.28
C ARG A 7 22.11 -7.77 3.65
N LEU A 8 20.91 -7.88 4.19
CA LEU A 8 19.82 -8.65 3.57
C LEU A 8 19.26 -7.84 2.38
N GLN A 9 19.47 -8.35 1.18
CA GLN A 9 18.82 -7.85 -0.03
C GLN A 9 17.36 -8.32 -0.06
N PRO A 10 16.42 -7.48 -0.54
CA PRO A 10 15.03 -7.90 -0.69
C PRO A 10 14.89 -8.88 -1.85
N VAL A 11 14.38 -10.08 -1.56
CA VAL A 11 14.02 -11.08 -2.57
C VAL A 11 12.66 -10.68 -3.14
N TRP A 12 12.62 -10.44 -4.45
CA TRP A 12 11.39 -10.09 -5.19
C TRP A 12 10.85 -11.37 -5.84
N THR A 13 9.65 -11.78 -5.46
CA THR A 13 8.88 -12.79 -6.20
C THR A 13 7.97 -12.09 -7.20
N GLU A 14 7.81 -12.68 -8.39
CA GLU A 14 7.06 -12.13 -9.55
C GLU A 14 5.54 -12.03 -9.35
N GLU A 15 5.02 -12.35 -8.19
CA GLU A 15 3.59 -12.31 -7.90
C GLU A 15 3.22 -11.05 -7.12
N GLY A 16 2.78 -10.03 -7.85
CA GLY A 16 2.07 -8.87 -7.33
C GLY A 16 2.90 -7.94 -6.43
N ILE A 17 2.84 -6.66 -6.69
CA ILE A 17 3.46 -5.61 -5.88
C ILE A 17 2.78 -5.56 -4.49
N GLY A 18 3.06 -6.55 -3.67
CA GLY A 18 2.78 -6.54 -2.24
C GLY A 18 3.97 -5.93 -1.52
N LEU A 19 3.73 -4.96 -0.66
CA LEU A 19 4.71 -4.57 0.34
C LEU A 19 5.16 -5.84 1.05
N SER A 20 6.47 -6.14 0.97
CA SER A 20 7.10 -7.33 1.55
C SER A 20 6.50 -7.72 2.91
N PRO A 21 6.22 -9.00 3.16
CA PRO A 21 5.68 -9.43 4.44
C PRO A 21 6.64 -9.02 5.55
N VAL A 22 6.18 -8.12 6.39
CA VAL A 22 6.77 -7.91 7.72
C VAL A 22 6.85 -9.30 8.36
N ARG A 23 8.05 -9.72 8.77
CA ARG A 23 8.32 -10.97 9.47
C ARG A 23 7.10 -11.35 10.30
N GLN A 24 6.56 -12.52 10.04
CA GLN A 24 5.64 -13.18 10.96
C GLN A 24 6.40 -13.35 12.29
N TYR A 25 6.17 -12.43 13.22
CA TYR A 25 6.48 -12.73 14.60
C TYR A 25 5.50 -13.82 15.01
N GLU A 26 5.99 -15.00 15.25
CA GLU A 26 5.26 -16.05 15.94
C GLU A 26 4.78 -15.47 17.27
N TYR A 27 3.52 -15.10 17.32
CA TYR A 27 2.86 -14.74 18.55
C TYR A 27 2.61 -16.05 19.29
N ALA A 28 3.47 -16.35 20.26
CA ALA A 28 3.15 -17.33 21.29
C ALA A 28 1.74 -17.01 21.79
N LYS A 29 0.87 -18.02 21.74
CA LYS A 29 -0.48 -17.98 22.27
C LYS A 29 -0.41 -17.61 23.75
N ASN A 30 -0.55 -16.35 24.07
CA ASN A 30 -0.65 -15.90 25.44
C ASN A 30 -2.12 -16.04 25.85
N GLU A 31 -2.47 -17.20 26.38
CA GLU A 31 -3.83 -17.60 26.80
C GLU A 31 -4.37 -16.80 28.01
N SER A 32 -3.78 -15.69 28.36
CA SER A 32 -4.14 -14.93 29.56
C SER A 32 -4.66 -13.51 29.29
N ILE A 33 -5.25 -13.23 28.12
CA ILE A 33 -6.02 -12.00 28.00
C ILE A 33 -7.39 -12.24 28.60
N LYS A 34 -7.52 -12.00 29.92
CA LYS A 34 -8.82 -11.89 30.60
C LYS A 34 -9.67 -10.92 29.80
N ALA A 35 -10.75 -11.45 29.21
CA ALA A 35 -11.71 -10.65 28.47
C ALA A 35 -12.29 -9.58 29.41
N MET A 36 -11.89 -8.33 29.25
CA MET A 36 -12.54 -7.22 29.95
C MET A 36 -14.02 -7.20 29.55
N PRO A 37 -14.95 -7.16 30.51
CA PRO A 37 -16.37 -7.04 30.18
C PRO A 37 -16.58 -5.73 29.45
N ASP A 38 -17.48 -5.76 28.47
CA ASP A 38 -17.90 -4.57 27.73
C ASP A 38 -18.54 -3.56 28.71
N ARG A 39 -17.81 -2.49 28.97
CA ARG A 39 -18.22 -1.46 29.95
C ARG A 39 -19.12 -0.37 29.34
N MET A 40 -19.45 -0.47 28.04
CA MET A 40 -20.23 0.56 27.35
C MET A 40 -21.70 0.20 27.30
N THR A 41 -22.57 1.16 27.65
CA THR A 41 -24.01 1.02 27.42
C THR A 41 -24.34 1.03 25.91
N LYS A 42 -25.54 0.58 25.54
CA LYS A 42 -25.98 0.60 24.13
C LYS A 42 -25.95 2.01 23.54
N GLU A 43 -26.36 3.02 24.33
CA GLU A 43 -26.38 4.43 23.94
C GLU A 43 -24.97 5.00 23.76
N GLN A 44 -24.05 4.66 24.67
CA GLN A 44 -22.65 5.05 24.55
C GLN A 44 -22.02 4.45 23.29
N ARG A 45 -22.28 3.17 23.03
CA ARG A 45 -21.80 2.48 21.82
C ARG A 45 -22.37 3.11 20.58
N HIS A 46 -23.67 3.39 20.55
CA HIS A 46 -24.32 4.06 19.43
C HIS A 46 -23.67 5.42 19.13
N ARG A 47 -23.44 6.25 20.16
CA ARG A 47 -22.74 7.54 20.01
C ARG A 47 -21.33 7.39 19.50
N CYS A 48 -20.56 6.44 20.01
CA CYS A 48 -19.21 6.16 19.52
C CYS A 48 -19.22 5.76 18.04
N MET A 49 -20.12 4.86 17.65
CA MET A 49 -20.23 4.41 16.26
C MET A 49 -20.68 5.54 15.31
N ALA A 50 -21.61 6.38 15.74
CA ALA A 50 -22.05 7.55 14.99
C ALA A 50 -20.97 8.63 14.82
N ALA A 51 -20.04 8.71 15.77
CA ALA A 51 -18.92 9.65 15.72
C ALA A 51 -17.76 9.20 14.80
N ILE A 52 -17.78 7.97 14.31
CA ILE A 52 -16.75 7.45 13.39
C ILE A 52 -16.90 8.14 12.03
N ARG A 53 -15.88 8.89 11.66
CA ARG A 53 -15.83 9.57 10.37
C ARG A 53 -15.38 8.61 9.28
N GLY A 54 -16.10 8.58 8.16
CA GLY A 54 -15.71 7.82 6.97
C GLY A 54 -14.69 8.51 6.07
N LYS A 55 -14.32 9.79 6.37
CA LYS A 55 -13.37 10.58 5.56
C LYS A 55 -12.65 11.58 6.44
N GLY A 56 -11.42 11.95 6.04
CA GLY A 56 -10.63 12.94 6.78
C GLY A 56 -10.15 12.42 8.13
N THR A 57 -9.92 11.13 8.25
CA THR A 57 -9.43 10.49 9.47
C THR A 57 -8.00 10.92 9.81
N LYS A 58 -7.61 10.78 11.08
CA LYS A 58 -6.24 11.08 11.52
C LYS A 58 -5.17 10.34 10.70
N PRO A 59 -5.28 9.03 10.42
CA PRO A 59 -4.37 8.30 9.55
C PRO A 59 -4.28 8.91 8.13
N GLU A 60 -5.41 9.21 7.50
CA GLU A 60 -5.43 9.84 6.18
C GLU A 60 -4.70 11.19 6.17
N LEU A 61 -4.98 12.06 7.15
CA LEU A 61 -4.33 13.36 7.27
C LEU A 61 -2.82 13.25 7.42
N LEU A 62 -2.34 12.22 8.12
CA LEU A 62 -0.92 11.96 8.32
C LEU A 62 -0.24 11.60 7.00
N VAL A 63 -0.82 10.66 6.24
CA VAL A 63 -0.33 10.29 4.91
C VAL A 63 -0.35 11.49 3.96
N ARG A 64 -1.44 12.26 3.94
CA ARG A 64 -1.60 13.46 3.11
C ARG A 64 -0.51 14.51 3.38
N LYS A 65 -0.28 14.84 4.66
CA LYS A 65 0.74 15.81 5.08
C LYS A 65 2.13 15.36 4.65
N TYR A 66 2.46 14.10 4.88
CA TYR A 66 3.75 13.55 4.49
C TYR A 66 3.96 13.59 2.97
N LEU A 67 3.01 13.11 2.18
CA LEU A 67 3.12 13.13 0.71
C LEU A 67 3.26 14.57 0.19
N PHE A 68 2.49 15.51 0.74
CA PHE A 68 2.57 16.91 0.36
C PHE A 68 3.95 17.52 0.66
N SER A 69 4.51 17.25 1.85
CA SER A 69 5.85 17.73 2.24
C SER A 69 6.97 17.16 1.37
N ARG A 70 6.76 15.96 0.78
CA ARG A 70 7.68 15.33 -0.17
C ARG A 70 7.46 15.78 -1.63
N GLY A 71 6.61 16.78 -1.86
CA GLY A 71 6.36 17.34 -3.19
C GLY A 71 5.32 16.58 -4.03
N PHE A 72 4.69 15.52 -3.51
CA PHE A 72 3.62 14.83 -4.23
C PHE A 72 2.36 15.70 -4.28
N ARG A 73 1.74 15.78 -5.46
CA ARG A 73 0.47 16.47 -5.66
C ARG A 73 -0.61 15.44 -5.94
N TYR A 74 -1.72 15.53 -5.20
CA TYR A 74 -2.80 14.55 -5.21
C TYR A 74 -4.17 15.22 -5.19
N ARG A 75 -5.19 14.45 -5.51
CA ARG A 75 -6.61 14.78 -5.31
C ARG A 75 -7.19 13.85 -4.25
N LEU A 76 -8.23 14.31 -3.57
CA LEU A 76 -8.88 13.56 -2.50
C LEU A 76 -10.22 13.02 -2.97
N ASN A 77 -10.58 11.81 -2.49
CA ASN A 77 -11.91 11.21 -2.64
C ASN A 77 -12.49 11.38 -4.06
N HIS A 78 -11.76 10.95 -5.08
CA HIS A 78 -12.15 11.21 -6.47
C HIS A 78 -13.46 10.48 -6.81
N PRO A 79 -14.57 11.19 -7.14
CA PRO A 79 -15.90 10.59 -7.23
C PRO A 79 -16.10 9.64 -8.41
N ARG A 80 -15.28 9.75 -9.47
CA ARG A 80 -15.39 8.95 -10.70
C ARG A 80 -14.57 7.66 -10.65
N LEU A 81 -13.78 7.44 -9.59
CA LEU A 81 -12.97 6.22 -9.47
C LEU A 81 -13.69 5.22 -8.56
N PRO A 82 -13.67 3.91 -8.91
CA PRO A 82 -14.19 2.86 -8.05
C PRO A 82 -13.59 2.94 -6.64
N GLY A 83 -14.39 2.66 -5.61
CA GLY A 83 -13.95 2.65 -4.22
C GLY A 83 -13.64 4.01 -3.61
N HIS A 84 -13.81 5.11 -4.33
CA HIS A 84 -13.54 6.46 -3.85
C HIS A 84 -12.20 6.59 -3.10
N PRO A 85 -11.05 6.31 -3.75
CA PRO A 85 -9.75 6.30 -3.09
C PRO A 85 -9.49 7.57 -2.29
N ASP A 86 -8.90 7.44 -1.09
CA ASP A 86 -8.63 8.57 -0.20
C ASP A 86 -7.68 9.59 -0.82
N ILE A 87 -6.68 9.08 -1.56
CA ILE A 87 -5.65 9.90 -2.21
C ILE A 87 -5.44 9.38 -3.64
N VAL A 88 -5.48 10.27 -4.63
CA VAL A 88 -5.28 9.95 -6.04
C VAL A 88 -4.14 10.78 -6.61
N LEU A 89 -3.05 10.11 -7.00
CA LEU A 89 -1.89 10.70 -7.64
C LEU A 89 -1.93 10.46 -9.15
N ARG A 90 -2.51 11.41 -9.89
CA ARG A 90 -2.70 11.26 -11.35
C ARG A 90 -1.38 11.11 -12.12
N LYS A 91 -0.35 11.86 -11.72
CA LYS A 91 0.99 11.78 -12.33
C LYS A 91 1.59 10.38 -12.22
N TYR A 92 1.29 9.68 -11.14
CA TYR A 92 1.78 8.34 -10.81
C TYR A 92 0.78 7.23 -11.17
N ARG A 93 -0.37 7.57 -11.74
CA ARG A 93 -1.50 6.65 -11.96
C ARG A 93 -1.79 5.75 -10.74
N THR A 94 -1.67 6.31 -9.54
CA THR A 94 -1.75 5.55 -8.29
C THR A 94 -2.88 6.05 -7.40
N CYS A 95 -3.65 5.11 -6.89
CA CYS A 95 -4.70 5.29 -5.89
C CYS A 95 -4.21 4.75 -4.55
N ILE A 96 -4.38 5.51 -3.47
CA ILE A 96 -4.02 5.07 -2.12
C ILE A 96 -5.29 5.00 -1.28
N PHE A 97 -5.47 3.86 -0.62
CA PHE A 97 -6.50 3.60 0.38
C PHE A 97 -5.85 3.57 1.77
N VAL A 98 -6.41 4.30 2.72
CA VAL A 98 -5.94 4.31 4.11
C VAL A 98 -6.94 3.57 4.98
N ASN A 99 -6.73 2.28 5.15
CA ASN A 99 -7.72 1.37 5.72
C ASN A 99 -7.56 1.22 7.25
N GLY A 100 -8.68 1.36 7.96
CA GLY A 100 -8.78 0.98 9.37
C GLY A 100 -8.73 -0.55 9.52
N CYS A 101 -7.88 -1.04 10.43
CA CYS A 101 -7.65 -2.49 10.57
C CYS A 101 -8.91 -3.29 10.89
N PHE A 102 -9.81 -2.76 11.70
CA PHE A 102 -11.07 -3.41 12.04
C PHE A 102 -12.05 -3.46 10.87
N TRP A 103 -12.27 -2.32 10.21
CA TRP A 103 -13.33 -2.17 9.21
C TRP A 103 -13.06 -2.92 7.91
N HIS A 104 -11.79 -3.09 7.56
CA HIS A 104 -11.33 -3.75 6.35
C HIS A 104 -10.71 -5.13 6.62
N GLY A 105 -10.81 -5.62 7.86
CA GLY A 105 -10.42 -6.98 8.23
C GLY A 105 -8.95 -7.27 7.96
N HIS A 106 -8.04 -6.47 8.55
CA HIS A 106 -6.61 -6.65 8.37
C HIS A 106 -6.12 -7.94 8.99
N ASP A 107 -5.84 -8.96 8.18
CA ASP A 107 -5.45 -10.29 8.63
C ASP A 107 -4.11 -10.26 9.38
N GLY A 108 -3.99 -11.08 10.42
CA GLY A 108 -2.80 -11.15 11.27
C GLY A 108 -2.52 -9.90 12.14
N CYS A 109 -3.42 -8.92 12.14
CA CYS A 109 -3.24 -7.69 12.89
C CYS A 109 -3.87 -7.77 14.29
N ARG A 110 -3.09 -7.44 15.33
CA ARG A 110 -3.58 -7.38 16.72
C ARG A 110 -4.74 -6.39 16.94
N HIS A 111 -4.92 -5.43 16.04
CA HIS A 111 -6.00 -4.44 16.09
C HIS A 111 -7.27 -4.92 15.39
N PHE A 112 -7.21 -6.08 14.73
CA PHE A 112 -8.37 -6.72 14.14
C PHE A 112 -8.89 -7.79 15.09
N VAL A 113 -9.84 -7.40 15.93
CA VAL A 113 -10.49 -8.31 16.87
C VAL A 113 -12.00 -8.20 16.68
N ILE A 114 -12.64 -9.33 16.34
CA ILE A 114 -14.10 -9.37 16.18
C ILE A 114 -14.75 -9.29 17.57
N PRO A 115 -15.72 -8.39 17.78
CA PRO A 115 -16.45 -8.28 19.03
C PRO A 115 -17.16 -9.59 19.39
N LYS A 116 -17.19 -9.94 20.68
CA LYS A 116 -17.88 -11.13 21.17
C LYS A 116 -19.41 -11.02 21.02
N THR A 117 -19.94 -9.79 21.04
CA THR A 117 -21.37 -9.52 20.84
C THR A 117 -21.64 -9.36 19.34
N ASN A 118 -22.73 -9.98 18.86
CA ASN A 118 -23.14 -9.95 17.44
C ASN A 118 -22.04 -10.43 16.46
N THR A 119 -21.29 -11.44 16.83
CA THR A 119 -20.15 -11.97 16.07
C THR A 119 -20.53 -12.30 14.63
N GLY A 120 -21.70 -12.92 14.41
CA GLY A 120 -22.20 -13.25 13.07
C GLY A 120 -22.38 -12.01 12.19
N PHE A 121 -23.01 -10.96 12.72
CA PHE A 121 -23.17 -9.68 12.02
C PHE A 121 -21.81 -9.07 11.62
N TRP A 122 -20.85 -9.03 12.55
CA TRP A 122 -19.54 -8.46 12.29
C TRP A 122 -18.74 -9.25 11.26
N LYS A 123 -18.76 -10.59 11.35
CA LYS A 123 -18.11 -11.46 10.35
C LYS A 123 -18.64 -11.17 8.96
N THR A 124 -19.96 -11.23 8.78
CA THR A 124 -20.61 -10.99 7.48
C THR A 124 -20.31 -9.56 6.96
N LYS A 125 -20.37 -8.57 7.84
CA LYS A 125 -20.10 -7.16 7.43
C LYS A 125 -18.65 -6.97 6.98
N ILE A 126 -17.69 -7.51 7.71
CA ILE A 126 -16.27 -7.38 7.39
C ILE A 126 -15.94 -8.15 6.11
N GLU A 127 -16.50 -9.35 5.93
CA GLU A 127 -16.30 -10.13 4.70
C GLU A 127 -16.82 -9.37 3.47
N ARG A 128 -18.03 -8.81 3.53
CA ARG A 128 -18.57 -7.95 2.47
C ARG A 128 -17.68 -6.75 2.19
N ASN A 129 -17.09 -6.14 3.21
CA ASN A 129 -16.16 -5.04 3.01
C ASN A 129 -14.90 -5.51 2.28
N LYS A 130 -14.31 -6.65 2.68
CA LYS A 130 -13.14 -7.24 2.02
C LYS A 130 -13.42 -7.58 0.55
N GLU A 131 -14.56 -8.19 0.26
CA GLU A 131 -14.97 -8.54 -1.11
C GLU A 131 -15.13 -7.27 -1.96
N ARG A 132 -15.82 -6.27 -1.44
CA ARG A 132 -15.99 -4.98 -2.10
C ARG A 132 -14.63 -4.32 -2.38
N ASP A 133 -13.75 -4.25 -1.38
CA ASP A 133 -12.43 -3.62 -1.50
C ASP A 133 -11.58 -4.32 -2.58
N LYS A 134 -11.61 -5.66 -2.63
CA LYS A 134 -10.94 -6.44 -3.68
C LYS A 134 -11.50 -6.14 -5.07
N GLU A 135 -12.82 -6.07 -5.20
CA GLU A 135 -13.47 -5.79 -6.48
C GLU A 135 -13.17 -4.36 -6.95
N GLU A 136 -13.22 -3.38 -6.05
CA GLU A 136 -12.90 -1.99 -6.36
C GLU A 136 -11.44 -1.84 -6.82
N GLN A 137 -10.50 -2.50 -6.16
CA GLN A 137 -9.08 -2.51 -6.54
C GLN A 137 -8.88 -3.22 -7.89
N ARG A 138 -9.57 -4.34 -8.15
CA ARG A 138 -9.51 -5.04 -9.46
C ARG A 138 -10.02 -4.14 -10.59
N ARG A 139 -11.13 -3.42 -10.37
CA ARG A 139 -11.65 -2.46 -11.35
C ARG A 139 -10.69 -1.31 -11.61
N LEU A 140 -10.04 -0.78 -10.58
CA LEU A 140 -9.00 0.25 -10.72
C LEU A 140 -7.80 -0.28 -11.51
N ALA A 141 -7.34 -1.49 -11.22
CA ALA A 141 -6.23 -2.13 -11.95
C ALA A 141 -6.58 -2.32 -13.43
N ALA A 142 -7.81 -2.76 -13.76
CA ALA A 142 -8.30 -2.87 -15.13
C ALA A 142 -8.32 -1.51 -15.87
N MET A 143 -8.50 -0.40 -15.13
CA MET A 143 -8.41 0.96 -15.67
C MET A 143 -6.94 1.45 -15.77
N GLY A 144 -5.95 0.62 -15.44
CA GLY A 144 -4.52 0.94 -15.45
C GLY A 144 -4.08 1.83 -14.28
N TRP A 145 -4.76 1.73 -13.13
CA TRP A 145 -4.35 2.39 -11.90
C TRP A 145 -3.62 1.42 -10.98
N HIS A 146 -2.52 1.86 -10.41
CA HIS A 146 -1.88 1.15 -9.30
C HIS A 146 -2.66 1.41 -8.01
N CYS A 147 -2.84 0.38 -7.20
CA CYS A 147 -3.53 0.48 -5.91
C CYS A 147 -2.56 0.19 -4.77
N ILE A 148 -2.48 1.10 -3.81
CA ILE A 148 -1.67 0.93 -2.60
C ILE A 148 -2.60 1.03 -1.40
N THR A 149 -2.57 0.03 -0.52
CA THR A 149 -3.29 0.05 0.74
C THR A 149 -2.32 0.32 1.88
N VAL A 150 -2.62 1.36 2.68
CA VAL A 150 -1.89 1.70 3.89
C VAL A 150 -2.78 1.41 5.09
N TRP A 151 -2.30 0.58 6.03
CA TRP A 151 -3.09 0.19 7.19
C TRP A 151 -2.86 1.14 8.37
N GLU A 152 -3.91 1.41 9.12
CA GLU A 152 -3.85 2.26 10.32
C GLU A 152 -2.76 1.83 11.32
N CYS A 153 -2.55 0.52 11.51
CA CYS A 153 -1.52 0.00 12.41
C CYS A 153 -0.10 0.35 11.95
N GLN A 154 0.11 0.50 10.65
CA GLN A 154 1.39 0.89 10.06
C GLN A 154 1.71 2.39 10.24
N LEU A 155 0.72 3.17 10.66
CA LEU A 155 0.87 4.62 10.92
C LEU A 155 1.02 4.95 12.41
N LYS A 156 1.20 3.94 13.26
CA LYS A 156 1.54 4.13 14.68
C LYS A 156 2.94 4.74 14.83
N PRO A 157 3.19 5.53 15.89
CA PRO A 157 4.45 6.29 16.05
C PRO A 157 5.72 5.48 15.81
N ALA A 158 5.77 4.24 16.29
CA ALA A 158 6.97 3.39 16.21
C ALA A 158 7.34 2.94 14.78
N VAL A 159 6.39 2.93 13.84
CA VAL A 159 6.61 2.34 12.49
C VAL A 159 6.23 3.29 11.35
N ARG A 160 5.56 4.40 11.65
CA ARG A 160 5.00 5.30 10.64
C ARG A 160 6.04 5.90 9.70
N GLU A 161 7.19 6.32 10.20
CA GLU A 161 8.24 6.91 9.38
C GLU A 161 8.70 5.95 8.30
N ARG A 162 9.05 4.74 8.68
CA ARG A 162 9.43 3.68 7.76
C ARG A 162 8.32 3.38 6.73
N THR A 163 7.06 3.36 7.17
CA THR A 163 5.91 3.12 6.28
C THR A 163 5.76 4.25 5.26
N LEU A 164 5.86 5.49 5.71
CA LEU A 164 5.71 6.65 4.85
C LEU A 164 6.87 6.80 3.86
N GLU A 165 8.09 6.50 4.27
CA GLU A 165 9.26 6.47 3.39
C GLU A 165 9.13 5.36 2.34
N SER A 166 8.72 4.17 2.75
CA SER A 166 8.45 3.05 1.84
C SER A 166 7.36 3.41 0.83
N LEU A 167 6.30 4.11 1.25
CA LEU A 167 5.25 4.60 0.36
C LEU A 167 5.80 5.57 -0.69
N ALA A 168 6.59 6.57 -0.27
CA ALA A 168 7.21 7.53 -1.20
C ALA A 168 8.17 6.85 -2.17
N TYR A 169 8.96 5.89 -1.70
CA TYR A 169 9.84 5.09 -2.53
C TYR A 169 9.06 4.28 -3.57
N THR A 170 7.97 3.62 -3.16
CA THR A 170 7.10 2.84 -4.05
C THR A 170 6.50 3.72 -5.15
N LEU A 171 5.99 4.91 -4.78
CA LEU A 171 5.45 5.87 -5.76
C LEU A 171 6.50 6.27 -6.80
N ASN A 172 7.72 6.58 -6.38
CA ASN A 172 8.79 6.94 -7.30
C ASN A 172 9.17 5.76 -8.22
N ARG A 173 9.20 4.53 -7.69
CA ARG A 173 9.44 3.34 -8.50
C ARG A 173 8.36 3.12 -9.55
N ILE A 174 7.09 3.23 -9.17
CA ILE A 174 5.97 3.15 -10.12
C ILE A 174 6.16 4.18 -11.23
N PHE A 175 6.45 5.43 -10.85
CA PHE A 175 6.66 6.49 -11.84
C PHE A 175 7.82 6.18 -12.79
N LEU A 176 8.94 5.72 -12.29
CA LEU A 176 10.10 5.36 -13.11
C LEU A 176 9.79 4.18 -14.03
N ASN A 177 9.09 3.17 -13.54
CA ASN A 177 8.71 2.00 -14.35
C ASN A 177 7.73 2.37 -15.48
N ASP A 178 6.71 3.18 -15.17
CA ASP A 178 5.70 3.60 -16.15
C ASP A 178 6.25 4.57 -17.20
N HIS A 179 7.33 5.30 -16.85
CA HIS A 179 7.96 6.30 -17.71
C HIS A 179 9.37 5.90 -18.14
N SER A 180 9.81 4.65 -17.87
CA SER A 180 11.06 4.15 -18.42
C SER A 180 10.91 4.14 -19.94
N THR A 181 11.61 5.05 -20.62
CA THR A 181 11.78 4.98 -22.05
C THR A 181 12.33 3.58 -22.36
N ARG A 182 11.73 2.90 -23.37
CA ARG A 182 12.32 1.69 -23.94
C ARG A 182 13.80 1.99 -24.09
N ARG A 183 14.66 1.14 -23.51
CA ARG A 183 16.11 1.25 -23.75
C ARG A 183 16.26 1.41 -25.25
N TYR A 184 16.82 2.51 -25.69
CA TYR A 184 17.20 2.69 -27.09
C TYR A 184 18.14 1.52 -27.37
N ARG A 185 17.66 0.51 -28.07
CA ARG A 185 18.52 -0.47 -28.68
C ARG A 185 19.24 0.30 -29.75
N LEU A 186 20.51 0.58 -29.54
CA LEU A 186 21.38 0.97 -30.63
C LEU A 186 21.13 -0.08 -31.72
N PRO A 187 20.76 0.30 -32.95
CA PRO A 187 20.84 -0.67 -34.05
C PRO A 187 22.23 -1.26 -33.94
N ASP A 188 22.29 -2.60 -33.89
CA ASP A 188 23.57 -3.29 -33.89
C ASP A 188 24.39 -2.57 -34.98
N ASP A 189 25.46 -1.91 -34.59
CA ASP A 189 26.40 -1.31 -35.50
C ASP A 189 26.95 -2.47 -36.34
N GLU A 190 26.26 -2.84 -37.40
CA GLU A 190 26.93 -3.27 -38.62
C GLU A 190 27.82 -2.10 -39.01
N CYS A 191 28.91 -1.97 -38.29
CA CYS A 191 30.06 -1.21 -38.73
C CYS A 191 30.50 -1.92 -40.02
N ALA A 192 29.81 -1.56 -41.12
CA ALA A 192 30.31 -1.86 -42.43
C ALA A 192 31.72 -1.27 -42.48
N MET A 193 32.71 -2.12 -42.22
CA MET A 193 34.08 -1.83 -42.56
C MET A 193 34.07 -1.40 -44.00
N ALA A 194 34.08 -0.08 -44.21
CA ALA A 194 34.35 0.48 -45.51
C ALA A 194 35.71 -0.06 -45.92
N ALA A 195 35.71 -1.06 -46.81
CA ALA A 195 36.89 -1.55 -47.45
C ALA A 195 37.49 -0.37 -48.22
N GLU A 196 38.61 0.12 -47.78
CA GLU A 196 39.40 1.09 -48.52
C GLU A 196 39.75 0.49 -49.88
N PRO A 197 39.49 1.17 -50.99
CA PRO A 197 39.90 0.69 -52.28
C PRO A 197 41.46 0.74 -52.33
N GLU A 198 42.06 -0.45 -52.48
CA GLU A 198 43.48 -0.64 -52.67
C GLU A 198 43.87 0.13 -53.97
N SER A 199 44.52 1.30 -53.76
CA SER A 199 45.03 2.11 -54.87
C SER A 199 46.15 1.37 -55.54
N ALA A 200 45.89 0.94 -56.77
CA ALA A 200 46.93 0.47 -57.68
C ALA A 200 48.03 1.53 -57.82
N ARG A 201 49.26 1.15 -57.51
CA ARG A 201 50.44 1.88 -57.87
C ARG A 201 51.00 1.35 -59.21
N PRO A 202 51.53 2.24 -60.04
CA PRO A 202 52.06 1.92 -61.35
C PRO A 202 53.29 1.09 -61.37
#